data_434f138bf3f207020574295d6ab922e2
#
_entry.id   434f138bf3f207020574295d6ab922e2
#
_cell.length_a   1.000
_cell.length_b   1.000
_cell.length_c   1.000
_cell.angle_alpha   90.00
_cell.angle_beta   90.00
_cell.angle_gamma   90.00
#
_symmetry.space_group_name_H-M   'P 1'
#
loop_
_entity.id
_entity.type
_entity.pdbx_description
1 polymer ?
#
loop_
_entity_poly.entity_id
_entity_poly.type
_entity_poly.pdbx_seq_one_letter_code
_entity_poly.pdbx_strand_id
1 'polypeptide(L)'
;MACRTFSHHFGRVSGCQLQGDVFLNVSRKSSSVQRALSTLTFLPPAICSRIRGVTVPTISAPILDIEERFEAFENLMPFRVQNILLVSSLYDSFILREDGRLNELLIDESLEMNLRQIPNITHVSSCAEALELAKSNPQFNLIVTNLAVGDMNAAQLARDVRRAGLDVPVVVLGYDYREIKDFVARNPTTDIDRVFLWQGTARILIAIVKYVEDKRNVLHDTRAMGVPVLLVVEDNIRYYSSFLPVIYTELIKQSRRVIQEGINVAHKLVRMQARPKILLSSNFEEAAELVQQYREYIFGVVSDVEFPWEGKLSPEAGFELARMVRSLTPDVPVVLQTSRTEFRPRAQAQGYSFLRKRSPTLLKDLRRILTDQFGFGDFVFRMPDQGEVGRAKDLTELEEMLQTVPAGMKA
;
A
#
# COMPACT_ATOMS: atom_id res chain seq x y z
N MET A 1 8.39 -29.15 24.67
CA MET A 1 8.66 -29.57 23.30
C MET A 1 8.11 -28.52 22.38
N ALA A 2 8.93 -27.98 21.61
CA ALA A 2 8.86 -27.12 20.45
C ALA A 2 9.19 -25.65 20.69
N CYS A 3 10.45 -25.42 20.99
CA CYS A 3 11.15 -24.22 20.55
C CYS A 3 11.74 -24.52 19.17
N ARG A 4 10.98 -24.37 18.12
CA ARG A 4 11.46 -24.40 16.73
C ARG A 4 10.71 -23.36 15.94
N THR A 5 11.51 -22.56 15.28
CA THR A 5 11.25 -21.64 14.21
C THR A 5 11.25 -20.16 14.57
N PHE A 6 12.41 -19.69 14.94
CA PHE A 6 12.85 -18.34 14.66
C PHE A 6 14.24 -18.45 14.00
N SER A 7 14.27 -18.91 12.78
CA SER A 7 15.50 -18.98 12.01
C SER A 7 15.13 -18.80 10.57
N HIS A 8 15.38 -17.60 10.07
CA HIS A 8 16.06 -17.40 8.81
C HIS A 8 16.19 -15.94 8.36
N HIS A 9 15.87 -14.91 9.20
CA HIS A 9 16.25 -13.54 8.82
C HIS A 9 16.68 -12.65 9.98
N PHE A 10 16.66 -13.19 11.19
CA PHE A 10 17.36 -12.63 12.34
C PHE A 10 18.10 -13.78 13.02
N GLY A 11 19.40 -13.65 13.23
CA GLY A 11 20.15 -14.60 14.01
C GLY A 11 19.39 -14.91 15.30
N ARG A 12 19.31 -16.18 15.67
CA ARG A 12 18.59 -16.77 16.80
C ARG A 12 18.42 -15.80 17.97
N VAL A 13 17.21 -15.29 18.16
CA VAL A 13 16.79 -14.86 19.48
C VAL A 13 16.27 -16.11 20.15
N SER A 14 17.08 -16.68 21.05
CA SER A 14 16.67 -17.80 21.91
C SER A 14 15.45 -17.33 22.70
N GLY A 15 14.30 -17.96 22.49
CA GLY A 15 13.09 -17.64 23.20
C GLY A 15 13.29 -17.84 24.69
N CYS A 16 13.02 -16.82 25.48
CA CYS A 16 12.86 -16.94 26.92
C CYS A 16 11.57 -17.72 27.18
N GLN A 17 11.68 -18.93 27.70
CA GLN A 17 10.56 -19.73 28.11
C GLN A 17 10.14 -19.25 29.50
N LEU A 18 9.06 -18.48 29.56
CA LEU A 18 8.44 -18.10 30.84
C LEU A 18 7.72 -19.35 31.40
N GLN A 19 7.97 -19.68 32.65
CA GLN A 19 7.25 -20.74 33.36
C GLN A 19 5.76 -20.34 33.45
N GLY A 20 4.93 -20.99 32.61
CA GLY A 20 3.49 -20.76 32.54
C GLY A 20 3.06 -20.30 31.14
N ASP A 21 3.32 -21.09 30.11
CA ASP A 21 2.74 -21.08 28.74
C ASP A 21 2.23 -19.75 28.14
N VAL A 22 2.82 -18.63 28.50
CA VAL A 22 2.52 -17.33 27.91
C VAL A 22 3.57 -17.01 26.87
N PHE A 23 3.34 -17.43 25.62
CA PHE A 23 4.10 -16.94 24.49
C PHE A 23 3.52 -15.61 24.05
N LEU A 24 4.21 -14.52 24.32
CA LEU A 24 3.93 -13.24 23.66
C LEU A 24 4.30 -13.40 22.19
N ASN A 25 3.31 -13.75 21.38
CA ASN A 25 3.45 -13.71 19.95
C ASN A 25 3.33 -12.25 19.52
N VAL A 26 4.45 -11.52 19.58
CA VAL A 26 4.55 -10.22 18.92
C VAL A 26 4.47 -10.54 17.43
N SER A 27 3.24 -10.56 16.93
CA SER A 27 3.03 -10.70 15.51
C SER A 27 3.91 -9.64 14.83
N ARG A 28 4.82 -10.08 13.94
CA ARG A 28 5.64 -9.24 13.06
C ARG A 28 4.77 -8.39 12.12
N LYS A 29 3.74 -7.81 12.68
CA LYS A 29 2.82 -6.96 11.94
C LYS A 29 3.47 -5.61 11.77
N SER A 30 4.14 -5.49 10.65
CA SER A 30 4.58 -4.26 10.06
C SER A 30 6.00 -3.79 10.36
N SER A 31 6.50 -3.02 9.43
CA SER A 31 7.64 -2.11 9.53
C SER A 31 7.71 -1.28 10.83
N SER A 32 6.60 -1.17 11.57
CA SER A 32 6.54 -0.50 12.86
C SER A 32 7.23 -1.29 13.98
N VAL A 33 7.16 -2.61 14.01
CA VAL A 33 7.93 -3.42 14.99
C VAL A 33 9.43 -3.39 14.67
N GLN A 34 9.79 -3.44 13.39
CA GLN A 34 11.18 -3.22 12.99
C GLN A 34 11.68 -1.81 13.32
N ARG A 35 10.80 -0.81 13.26
CA ARG A 35 11.12 0.57 13.70
C ARG A 35 11.19 0.70 15.21
N ALA A 36 10.29 0.08 15.95
CA ALA A 36 10.38 0.05 17.42
C ALA A 36 11.68 -0.60 17.88
N LEU A 37 12.10 -1.71 17.26
CA LEU A 37 13.38 -2.36 17.55
C LEU A 37 14.58 -1.51 17.11
N SER A 38 14.49 -0.79 15.99
CA SER A 38 15.55 0.13 15.56
C SER A 38 15.59 1.42 16.39
N THR A 39 14.48 1.82 17.02
CA THR A 39 14.41 2.98 17.92
C THR A 39 14.87 2.61 19.33
N LEU A 40 14.70 1.36 19.76
CA LEU A 40 15.28 0.84 21.00
C LEU A 40 16.84 0.87 21.01
N THR A 41 17.46 0.83 19.83
CA THR A 41 18.92 1.05 19.69
C THR A 41 19.36 2.50 19.91
N PHE A 42 18.42 3.45 20.02
CA PHE A 42 18.68 4.87 20.29
C PHE A 42 18.40 5.30 21.73
N LEU A 43 18.08 4.36 22.63
CA LEU A 43 17.99 4.67 24.05
C LEU A 43 19.38 4.97 24.60
N PRO A 44 19.52 5.99 25.47
CA PRO A 44 20.79 6.30 26.12
C PRO A 44 21.37 5.07 26.80
N PRO A 45 22.70 4.91 26.86
CA PRO A 45 23.38 3.74 27.46
C PRO A 45 22.91 3.38 28.89
N ALA A 46 22.35 4.35 29.60
CA ALA A 46 21.81 4.16 30.96
C ALA A 46 20.56 3.28 31.03
N ILE A 47 19.81 3.13 29.93
CA ILE A 47 18.61 2.27 29.88
C ILE A 47 18.97 0.86 29.43
N CYS A 48 19.95 0.71 28.54
CA CYS A 48 20.46 -0.59 28.11
C CYS A 48 21.13 -1.40 29.26
N SER A 49 21.68 -0.72 30.26
CA SER A 49 22.35 -1.40 31.39
C SER A 49 21.39 -2.07 32.38
N ARG A 50 20.09 -1.82 32.29
CA ARG A 50 19.08 -2.45 33.16
C ARG A 50 18.47 -3.74 32.60
N ILE A 51 18.69 -4.06 31.34
CA ILE A 51 18.27 -5.34 30.74
C ILE A 51 19.46 -6.30 30.79
N ARG A 52 19.88 -6.68 32.00
CA ARG A 52 20.92 -7.71 32.21
C ARG A 52 20.31 -9.08 31.95
N GLY A 53 20.72 -9.70 30.86
CA GLY A 53 20.37 -11.09 30.53
C GLY A 53 20.00 -11.35 29.05
N VAL A 54 19.75 -10.32 28.28
CA VAL A 54 19.54 -10.46 26.83
C VAL A 54 20.85 -10.08 26.14
N THR A 55 21.63 -11.04 25.73
CA THR A 55 22.69 -10.83 24.75
C THR A 55 22.00 -10.50 23.45
N VAL A 56 21.78 -9.20 23.20
CA VAL A 56 21.37 -8.72 21.88
C VAL A 56 22.52 -9.06 20.94
N PRO A 57 22.32 -9.94 19.96
CA PRO A 57 23.37 -10.16 18.97
C PRO A 57 23.66 -8.81 18.34
N THR A 58 24.92 -8.40 18.38
CA THR A 58 25.40 -7.21 17.68
C THR A 58 25.14 -7.45 16.20
N ILE A 59 24.04 -6.92 15.72
CA ILE A 59 23.75 -6.89 14.28
C ILE A 59 24.76 -5.89 13.73
N SER A 60 25.81 -6.38 13.12
CA SER A 60 26.73 -5.59 12.31
C SER A 60 26.07 -5.24 10.95
N ALA A 61 24.85 -4.72 10.97
CA ALA A 61 24.42 -3.85 9.89
C ALA A 61 25.23 -2.55 10.05
N PRO A 62 25.84 -2.02 9.00
CA PRO A 62 26.51 -0.75 9.10
C PRO A 62 25.52 0.24 9.71
N ILE A 63 25.88 0.80 10.87
CA ILE A 63 25.13 1.90 11.46
C ILE A 63 25.41 3.06 10.50
N LEU A 64 24.54 3.21 9.51
CA LEU A 64 24.52 4.42 8.69
C LEU A 64 24.41 5.59 9.65
N ASP A 65 25.29 6.57 9.50
CA ASP A 65 25.26 7.79 10.28
C ASP A 65 23.86 8.40 10.17
N ILE A 66 23.42 9.11 11.21
CA ILE A 66 22.10 9.74 11.24
C ILE A 66 21.91 10.65 10.03
N GLU A 67 22.98 11.33 9.59
CA GLU A 67 22.99 12.18 8.41
C GLU A 67 22.81 11.38 7.11
N GLU A 68 23.51 10.26 6.92
CA GLU A 68 23.35 9.38 5.76
C GLU A 68 21.94 8.77 5.66
N ARG A 69 21.35 8.44 6.80
CA ARG A 69 19.94 8.00 6.84
C ARG A 69 18.99 9.12 6.48
N PHE A 70 19.31 10.36 6.87
CA PHE A 70 18.47 11.51 6.56
C PHE A 70 18.48 11.81 5.06
N GLU A 71 19.65 11.83 4.44
CA GLU A 71 19.80 11.96 2.98
C GLU A 71 19.10 10.85 2.21
N ALA A 72 19.16 9.60 2.70
CA ALA A 72 18.47 8.48 2.09
C ALA A 72 16.93 8.64 2.14
N PHE A 73 16.38 9.22 3.20
CA PHE A 73 14.95 9.54 3.28
C PHE A 73 14.54 10.69 2.35
N GLU A 74 15.39 11.69 2.17
CA GLU A 74 15.13 12.81 1.25
C GLU A 74 15.08 12.34 -0.20
N ASN A 75 15.84 11.31 -0.55
CA ASN A 75 15.89 10.71 -1.86
C ASN A 75 14.72 9.77 -2.19
N LEU A 76 13.82 9.50 -1.22
CA LEU A 76 12.63 8.68 -1.48
C LEU A 76 11.64 9.39 -2.40
N MET A 77 10.93 8.60 -3.16
CA MET A 77 9.93 9.09 -4.13
C MET A 77 10.51 10.09 -5.14
N PRO A 78 11.55 9.71 -5.91
CA PRO A 78 12.10 10.59 -6.95
C PRO A 78 11.07 10.97 -8.02
N PHE A 79 10.13 10.08 -8.31
CA PHE A 79 9.01 10.37 -9.20
C PHE A 79 7.80 10.88 -8.38
N ARG A 80 7.36 12.09 -8.64
CA ARG A 80 6.17 12.70 -8.03
C ARG A 80 5.27 13.29 -9.08
N VAL A 81 3.99 13.03 -8.97
CA VAL A 81 3.00 13.65 -9.87
C VAL A 81 2.75 15.07 -9.41
N GLN A 82 3.20 16.03 -10.22
CA GLN A 82 3.05 17.47 -9.95
C GLN A 82 2.07 18.14 -10.91
N ASN A 83 2.03 17.69 -12.17
CA ASN A 83 1.18 18.27 -13.20
C ASN A 83 0.44 17.18 -13.94
N ILE A 84 -0.87 17.21 -13.85
CA ILE A 84 -1.79 16.28 -14.51
C ILE A 84 -2.37 16.95 -15.73
N LEU A 85 -2.30 16.27 -16.87
CA LEU A 85 -3.03 16.63 -18.07
C LEU A 85 -4.34 15.84 -18.09
N LEU A 86 -5.45 16.52 -17.83
CA LEU A 86 -6.79 15.93 -17.84
C LEU A 86 -7.40 16.10 -19.23
N VAL A 87 -7.62 14.98 -19.92
CA VAL A 87 -8.19 14.93 -21.27
C VAL A 87 -9.61 14.44 -21.18
N SER A 88 -10.58 15.34 -21.34
CA SER A 88 -12.00 15.00 -21.23
C SER A 88 -12.87 15.94 -22.06
N SER A 89 -14.04 15.46 -22.49
CA SER A 89 -15.02 16.34 -23.13
C SER A 89 -15.44 17.46 -22.16
N LEU A 90 -15.98 18.55 -22.70
CA LEU A 90 -16.51 19.63 -21.85
C LEU A 90 -17.62 19.12 -20.92
N TYR A 91 -18.45 18.20 -21.42
CA TYR A 91 -19.52 17.59 -20.63
C TYR A 91 -18.95 16.72 -19.48
N ASP A 92 -17.98 15.86 -19.77
CA ASP A 92 -17.36 15.01 -18.76
C ASP A 92 -16.54 15.83 -17.74
N SER A 93 -15.92 16.90 -18.20
CA SER A 93 -15.24 17.82 -17.30
C SER A 93 -16.20 18.53 -16.34
N PHE A 94 -17.44 18.75 -16.78
CA PHE A 94 -18.50 19.27 -15.92
C PHE A 94 -18.91 18.28 -14.84
N ILE A 95 -19.05 16.98 -15.19
CA ILE A 95 -19.32 15.90 -14.22
C ILE A 95 -18.19 15.79 -13.18
N LEU A 96 -16.93 15.86 -13.63
CA LEU A 96 -15.77 15.84 -12.73
C LEU A 96 -15.71 17.09 -11.84
N ARG A 97 -16.14 18.22 -12.36
CA ARG A 97 -16.03 19.50 -11.65
C ARG A 97 -17.17 19.78 -10.70
N GLU A 98 -18.29 19.06 -10.79
CA GLU A 98 -19.51 19.26 -10.03
C GLU A 98 -19.58 20.68 -9.43
N ASP A 99 -20.04 21.67 -10.22
CA ASP A 99 -20.02 23.10 -9.92
C ASP A 99 -18.66 23.85 -9.96
N GLY A 100 -17.69 23.37 -10.74
CA GLY A 100 -16.39 24.05 -10.89
C GLY A 100 -15.38 23.74 -9.78
N ARG A 101 -15.67 22.81 -8.88
CA ARG A 101 -14.93 22.57 -7.62
C ARG A 101 -13.90 21.44 -7.64
N LEU A 102 -13.55 20.84 -8.79
CA LEU A 102 -12.61 19.70 -8.78
C LEU A 102 -11.29 20.04 -8.05
N ASN A 103 -10.74 21.22 -8.33
CA ASN A 103 -9.52 21.67 -7.66
C ASN A 103 -9.77 21.91 -6.16
N GLU A 104 -10.90 22.49 -5.78
CA GLU A 104 -11.29 22.71 -4.38
C GLU A 104 -11.47 21.37 -3.67
N LEU A 105 -12.17 20.41 -4.28
CA LEU A 105 -12.35 19.06 -3.73
C LEU A 105 -11.02 18.33 -3.56
N LEU A 106 -10.08 18.47 -4.52
CA LEU A 106 -8.74 17.93 -4.40
C LEU A 106 -7.95 18.62 -3.29
N ILE A 107 -8.12 19.93 -3.14
CA ILE A 107 -7.51 20.69 -2.04
C ILE A 107 -8.05 20.22 -0.71
N ASP A 108 -9.37 20.16 -0.55
CA ASP A 108 -10.03 19.74 0.69
C ASP A 108 -9.64 18.29 1.07
N GLU A 109 -9.72 17.36 0.13
CA GLU A 109 -9.31 15.97 0.35
C GLU A 109 -7.80 15.86 0.63
N SER A 110 -6.99 16.67 -0.05
CA SER A 110 -5.55 16.71 0.19
C SER A 110 -5.23 17.34 1.54
N LEU A 111 -5.99 18.35 1.97
CA LEU A 111 -5.89 18.93 3.32
C LEU A 111 -6.33 17.94 4.39
N GLU A 112 -7.45 17.23 4.19
CA GLU A 112 -7.89 16.15 5.08
C GLU A 112 -6.81 15.07 5.21
N MET A 113 -6.15 14.74 4.10
CA MET A 113 -5.01 13.83 4.07
C MET A 113 -3.67 14.51 4.41
N ASN A 114 -3.65 15.85 4.62
CA ASN A 114 -2.46 16.67 4.87
C ASN A 114 -1.34 16.45 3.82
N LEU A 115 -1.71 16.30 2.59
CA LEU A 115 -0.77 16.22 1.50
C LEU A 115 -0.24 17.62 1.23
N ARG A 116 1.08 17.79 1.22
CA ARG A 116 1.69 19.12 1.01
C ARG A 116 1.70 19.55 -0.45
N GLN A 117 1.69 18.59 -1.37
CA GLN A 117 1.74 18.85 -2.80
C GLN A 117 0.44 18.36 -3.42
N ILE A 118 -0.34 19.29 -3.90
CA ILE A 118 -1.54 19.04 -4.67
C ILE A 118 -1.13 19.18 -6.13
N PRO A 119 -1.33 18.14 -6.95
CA PRO A 119 -1.00 18.24 -8.37
C PRO A 119 -1.83 19.34 -9.06
N ASN A 120 -1.19 20.10 -9.93
CA ASN A 120 -1.88 21.03 -10.81
C ASN A 120 -2.60 20.23 -11.91
N ILE A 121 -3.84 20.58 -12.21
CA ILE A 121 -4.60 19.97 -13.28
C ILE A 121 -4.78 20.97 -14.40
N THR A 122 -4.27 20.60 -15.58
CA THR A 122 -4.54 21.30 -16.85
C THR A 122 -5.54 20.49 -17.65
N HIS A 123 -6.68 21.08 -17.96
CA HIS A 123 -7.73 20.43 -18.74
C HIS A 123 -7.61 20.79 -20.23
N VAL A 124 -7.73 19.76 -21.07
CA VAL A 124 -7.84 19.88 -22.53
C VAL A 124 -9.00 19.04 -23.02
N SER A 125 -9.64 19.50 -24.12
CA SER A 125 -10.84 18.87 -24.68
C SER A 125 -10.57 18.02 -25.92
N SER A 126 -9.31 17.84 -26.29
CA SER A 126 -8.87 17.09 -27.47
C SER A 126 -7.63 16.25 -27.15
N CYS A 127 -7.59 15.01 -27.62
CA CYS A 127 -6.43 14.16 -27.51
C CYS A 127 -5.22 14.66 -28.32
N ALA A 128 -5.47 15.30 -29.47
CA ALA A 128 -4.41 15.91 -30.27
C ALA A 128 -3.73 17.04 -29.51
N GLU A 129 -4.50 17.92 -28.88
CA GLU A 129 -3.98 19.01 -28.03
C GLU A 129 -3.18 18.44 -26.85
N ALA A 130 -3.71 17.39 -26.21
CA ALA A 130 -3.02 16.72 -25.12
C ALA A 130 -1.64 16.18 -25.54
N LEU A 131 -1.56 15.54 -26.69
CA LEU A 131 -0.32 15.00 -27.23
C LEU A 131 0.71 16.12 -27.54
N GLU A 132 0.26 17.22 -28.13
CA GLU A 132 1.15 18.36 -28.43
C GLU A 132 1.64 19.05 -27.15
N LEU A 133 0.77 19.22 -26.15
CA LEU A 133 1.18 19.76 -24.86
C LEU A 133 2.16 18.83 -24.13
N ALA A 134 1.93 17.52 -24.15
CA ALA A 134 2.83 16.55 -23.54
C ALA A 134 4.21 16.52 -24.22
N LYS A 135 4.28 16.77 -25.54
CA LYS A 135 5.54 16.89 -26.28
C LYS A 135 6.29 18.19 -25.99
N SER A 136 5.55 19.30 -25.99
CA SER A 136 6.13 20.63 -25.84
C SER A 136 6.49 20.99 -24.40
N ASN A 137 5.85 20.35 -23.43
CA ASN A 137 6.00 20.69 -22.03
C ASN A 137 6.27 19.44 -21.16
N PRO A 138 7.54 19.14 -20.86
CA PRO A 138 7.95 17.95 -20.09
C PRO A 138 7.51 17.99 -18.62
N GLN A 139 6.93 19.06 -18.14
CA GLN A 139 6.42 19.14 -16.76
C GLN A 139 5.19 18.26 -16.52
N PHE A 140 4.42 17.91 -17.57
CA PHE A 140 3.31 16.99 -17.43
C PHE A 140 3.83 15.57 -17.19
N ASN A 141 3.50 15.00 -16.04
CA ASN A 141 4.00 13.70 -15.61
C ASN A 141 2.90 12.69 -15.27
N LEU A 142 1.65 13.01 -15.63
CA LEU A 142 0.52 12.10 -15.65
C LEU A 142 -0.54 12.60 -16.64
N ILE A 143 -1.02 11.72 -17.51
CA ILE A 143 -2.18 11.95 -18.36
C ILE A 143 -3.35 11.16 -17.79
N VAL A 144 -4.46 11.84 -17.49
CA VAL A 144 -5.73 11.19 -17.12
C VAL A 144 -6.72 11.51 -18.24
N THR A 145 -7.24 10.47 -18.88
CA THR A 145 -8.14 10.62 -20.03
C THR A 145 -9.43 9.84 -19.86
N ASN A 146 -10.52 10.32 -20.45
CA ASN A 146 -11.74 9.55 -20.58
C ASN A 146 -11.60 8.46 -21.66
N LEU A 147 -12.57 7.56 -21.77
CA LEU A 147 -12.57 6.44 -22.73
C LEU A 147 -12.47 6.89 -24.17
N ALA A 148 -13.16 7.99 -24.51
CA ALA A 148 -13.10 8.64 -25.81
C ALA A 148 -13.26 10.14 -25.62
N VAL A 149 -12.46 10.94 -26.32
CA VAL A 149 -12.54 12.40 -26.29
C VAL A 149 -12.47 12.93 -27.72
N GLY A 150 -13.59 13.38 -28.21
CA GLY A 150 -13.80 14.04 -29.49
C GLY A 150 -13.16 13.40 -30.73
N ASP A 151 -11.85 13.51 -30.80
CA ASP A 151 -11.05 13.15 -31.97
C ASP A 151 -10.48 11.72 -31.94
N MET A 152 -10.28 11.12 -30.75
CA MET A 152 -9.78 9.75 -30.65
C MET A 152 -10.14 9.09 -29.32
N ASN A 153 -9.92 7.78 -29.23
CA ASN A 153 -10.09 7.05 -27.99
C ASN A 153 -8.79 6.97 -27.15
N ALA A 154 -8.95 6.65 -25.86
CA ALA A 154 -7.85 6.60 -24.91
C ALA A 154 -6.72 5.61 -25.30
N ALA A 155 -7.06 4.48 -25.95
CA ALA A 155 -6.04 3.51 -26.38
C ALA A 155 -5.19 4.06 -27.54
N GLN A 156 -5.79 4.86 -28.40
CA GLN A 156 -5.06 5.56 -29.47
C GLN A 156 -4.14 6.64 -28.89
N LEU A 157 -4.65 7.47 -27.97
CA LEU A 157 -3.85 8.48 -27.29
C LEU A 157 -2.65 7.84 -26.57
N ALA A 158 -2.86 6.77 -25.78
CA ALA A 158 -1.79 6.08 -25.06
C ALA A 158 -0.70 5.56 -26.03
N ARG A 159 -1.12 4.95 -27.13
CA ARG A 159 -0.23 4.49 -28.20
C ARG A 159 0.60 5.61 -28.83
N ASP A 160 -0.04 6.75 -29.10
CA ASP A 160 0.64 7.88 -29.73
C ASP A 160 1.59 8.58 -28.75
N VAL A 161 1.29 8.59 -27.44
CA VAL A 161 2.20 9.02 -26.39
C VAL A 161 3.45 8.13 -26.38
N ARG A 162 3.30 6.80 -26.43
CA ARG A 162 4.45 5.86 -26.48
C ARG A 162 5.24 5.99 -27.78
N ARG A 163 4.57 6.13 -28.94
CA ARG A 163 5.22 6.38 -30.25
C ARG A 163 6.02 7.68 -30.28
N ALA A 164 5.57 8.69 -29.58
CA ALA A 164 6.30 9.94 -29.42
C ALA A 164 7.51 9.84 -28.48
N GLY A 165 7.81 8.67 -27.92
CA GLY A 165 8.91 8.45 -26.97
C GLY A 165 8.69 9.08 -25.61
N LEU A 166 7.45 9.43 -25.26
CA LEU A 166 7.12 10.05 -23.97
C LEU A 166 6.91 8.99 -22.89
N ASP A 167 7.68 9.08 -21.81
CA ASP A 167 7.54 8.23 -20.63
C ASP A 167 6.55 8.83 -19.61
N VAL A 168 5.41 9.30 -20.08
CA VAL A 168 4.34 9.84 -19.24
C VAL A 168 3.28 8.77 -19.03
N PRO A 169 2.94 8.40 -17.78
CA PRO A 169 1.85 7.47 -17.49
C PRO A 169 0.52 7.95 -18.07
N VAL A 170 -0.23 7.01 -18.68
CA VAL A 170 -1.57 7.27 -19.21
C VAL A 170 -2.58 6.42 -18.45
N VAL A 171 -3.47 7.08 -17.73
CA VAL A 171 -4.54 6.47 -16.95
C VAL A 171 -5.88 6.83 -17.55
N VAL A 172 -6.76 5.83 -17.67
CA VAL A 172 -8.12 6.04 -18.17
C VAL A 172 -9.09 6.10 -17.00
N LEU A 173 -9.98 7.09 -17.02
CA LEU A 173 -11.04 7.28 -16.05
C LEU A 173 -12.41 7.25 -16.77
N GLY A 174 -13.18 6.19 -16.54
CA GLY A 174 -14.52 6.06 -17.10
C GLY A 174 -15.61 6.29 -16.06
N TYR A 175 -16.81 6.61 -16.50
CA TYR A 175 -17.95 6.89 -15.63
C TYR A 175 -18.96 5.74 -15.56
N ASP A 176 -19.02 4.92 -16.58
CA ASP A 176 -19.89 3.75 -16.64
C ASP A 176 -19.08 2.45 -16.74
N TYR A 177 -19.40 1.49 -15.88
CA TYR A 177 -18.67 0.22 -15.82
C TYR A 177 -18.88 -0.63 -17.09
N ARG A 178 -20.03 -0.54 -17.75
CA ARG A 178 -20.31 -1.29 -18.98
C ARG A 178 -19.50 -0.74 -20.13
N GLU A 179 -19.46 0.61 -20.28
CA GLU A 179 -18.65 1.27 -21.28
C GLU A 179 -17.16 0.96 -21.12
N ILE A 180 -16.66 0.93 -19.87
CA ILE A 180 -15.29 0.52 -19.59
C ILE A 180 -15.03 -0.91 -20.03
N LYS A 181 -15.92 -1.86 -19.69
CA LYS A 181 -15.78 -3.26 -20.12
C LYS A 181 -15.77 -3.40 -21.64
N ASP A 182 -16.65 -2.71 -22.32
CA ASP A 182 -16.72 -2.71 -23.77
C ASP A 182 -15.48 -2.10 -24.39
N PHE A 183 -14.96 -1.04 -23.79
CA PHE A 183 -13.72 -0.40 -24.22
C PHE A 183 -12.53 -1.35 -24.09
N VAL A 184 -12.33 -1.96 -22.91
CA VAL A 184 -11.24 -2.90 -22.65
C VAL A 184 -11.32 -4.14 -23.55
N ALA A 185 -12.54 -4.63 -23.85
CA ALA A 185 -12.73 -5.77 -24.73
C ALA A 185 -12.41 -5.49 -26.21
N ARG A 186 -12.58 -4.23 -26.65
CA ARG A 186 -12.41 -3.84 -28.06
C ARG A 186 -11.05 -3.20 -28.37
N ASN A 187 -10.31 -2.77 -27.36
CA ASN A 187 -9.08 -2.01 -27.56
C ASN A 187 -7.90 -2.66 -26.82
N PRO A 188 -6.70 -2.68 -27.41
CA PRO A 188 -5.49 -3.06 -26.70
C PRO A 188 -5.20 -2.03 -25.62
N THR A 189 -4.95 -2.51 -24.40
CA THR A 189 -4.70 -1.68 -23.21
C THR A 189 -3.24 -1.73 -22.75
N THR A 190 -2.34 -2.29 -23.57
CA THR A 190 -0.91 -2.48 -23.24
C THR A 190 -0.17 -1.18 -22.97
N ASP A 191 -0.56 -0.10 -23.66
CA ASP A 191 0.04 1.23 -23.51
C ASP A 191 -0.64 2.08 -22.42
N ILE A 192 -1.74 1.59 -21.85
CA ILE A 192 -2.49 2.21 -20.76
C ILE A 192 -1.96 1.68 -19.44
N ASP A 193 -1.55 2.56 -18.53
CA ASP A 193 -1.03 2.16 -17.23
C ASP A 193 -2.07 1.53 -16.32
N ARG A 194 -3.30 2.06 -16.32
CA ARG A 194 -4.47 1.47 -15.64
C ARG A 194 -5.77 2.16 -16.06
N VAL A 195 -6.86 1.44 -15.90
CA VAL A 195 -8.22 1.98 -16.11
C VAL A 195 -8.91 2.08 -14.77
N PHE A 196 -9.59 3.17 -14.49
CA PHE A 196 -10.34 3.41 -13.26
C PHE A 196 -11.80 3.75 -13.53
N LEU A 197 -12.66 3.47 -12.56
CA LEU A 197 -14.07 3.86 -12.57
C LEU A 197 -14.29 5.03 -11.61
N TRP A 198 -14.83 6.14 -12.13
CA TRP A 198 -15.30 7.25 -11.30
C TRP A 198 -16.52 6.84 -10.49
N GLN A 199 -16.51 7.10 -9.20
CA GLN A 199 -17.58 6.72 -8.27
C GLN A 199 -18.11 7.92 -7.46
N GLY A 200 -18.06 9.12 -8.05
CA GLY A 200 -18.61 10.34 -7.44
C GLY A 200 -17.74 10.95 -6.34
N THR A 201 -16.44 10.62 -6.25
CA THR A 201 -15.56 11.17 -5.23
C THR A 201 -14.18 11.51 -5.77
N ALA A 202 -13.67 12.68 -5.45
CA ALA A 202 -12.34 13.15 -5.86
C ALA A 202 -11.20 12.30 -5.26
N ARG A 203 -11.45 11.49 -4.23
CA ARG A 203 -10.47 10.57 -3.64
C ARG A 203 -9.88 9.59 -4.65
N ILE A 204 -10.63 9.27 -5.71
CA ILE A 204 -10.12 8.41 -6.78
C ILE A 204 -8.94 9.07 -7.51
N LEU A 205 -8.94 10.37 -7.72
CA LEU A 205 -7.83 11.09 -8.37
C LEU A 205 -6.57 11.06 -7.50
N ILE A 206 -6.73 11.22 -6.19
CA ILE A 206 -5.61 11.07 -5.25
C ILE A 206 -5.10 9.63 -5.28
N ALA A 207 -5.99 8.64 -5.31
CA ALA A 207 -5.60 7.23 -5.40
C ALA A 207 -4.88 6.93 -6.72
N ILE A 208 -5.30 7.52 -7.84
CA ILE A 208 -4.61 7.40 -9.14
C ILE A 208 -3.20 7.98 -9.05
N VAL A 209 -3.06 9.19 -8.52
CA VAL A 209 -1.75 9.84 -8.32
C VAL A 209 -0.83 8.94 -7.49
N LYS A 210 -1.32 8.49 -6.33
CA LYS A 210 -0.52 7.63 -5.43
C LYS A 210 -0.21 6.26 -6.03
N TYR A 211 -1.13 5.67 -6.79
CA TYR A 211 -0.87 4.42 -7.52
C TYR A 211 0.27 4.58 -8.55
N VAL A 212 0.25 5.66 -9.32
CA VAL A 212 1.29 5.94 -10.32
C VAL A 212 2.63 6.22 -9.63
N GLU A 213 2.63 7.02 -8.57
CA GLU A 213 3.83 7.27 -7.77
C GLU A 213 4.40 5.99 -7.17
N ASP A 214 3.56 5.12 -6.61
CA ASP A 214 4.00 3.86 -6.01
C ASP A 214 4.59 2.91 -7.05
N LYS A 215 3.92 2.75 -8.19
CA LYS A 215 4.39 1.90 -9.29
C LYS A 215 5.76 2.35 -9.80
N ARG A 216 6.01 3.67 -9.88
CA ARG A 216 7.27 4.24 -10.39
C ARG A 216 8.40 4.21 -9.35
N ASN A 217 8.08 4.36 -8.08
CA ASN A 217 9.08 4.50 -7.03
C ASN A 217 9.39 3.20 -6.26
N VAL A 218 8.54 2.19 -6.34
CA VAL A 218 8.65 1.00 -5.47
C VAL A 218 10.03 0.36 -5.52
N LEU A 219 10.60 0.19 -6.71
CA LEU A 219 11.91 -0.45 -6.87
C LEU A 219 13.04 0.38 -6.22
N HIS A 220 12.98 1.69 -6.39
CA HIS A 220 13.95 2.60 -5.78
C HIS A 220 13.78 2.61 -4.26
N ASP A 221 12.56 2.85 -3.78
CA ASP A 221 12.30 3.08 -2.37
C ASP A 221 12.46 1.82 -1.51
N THR A 222 12.15 0.64 -2.07
CA THR A 222 12.41 -0.64 -1.38
C THR A 222 13.90 -0.89 -1.23
N ARG A 223 14.70 -0.62 -2.27
CA ARG A 223 16.15 -0.83 -2.23
C ARG A 223 16.86 0.19 -1.36
N ALA A 224 16.45 1.46 -1.43
CA ALA A 224 17.08 2.54 -0.69
C ALA A 224 16.82 2.45 0.83
N MET A 225 15.58 2.16 1.23
CA MET A 225 15.16 2.28 2.64
C MET A 225 14.33 1.10 3.16
N GLY A 226 14.21 0.01 2.41
CA GLY A 226 13.38 -1.12 2.82
C GLY A 226 11.91 -0.76 2.98
N VAL A 227 11.39 0.17 2.16
CA VAL A 227 10.00 0.61 2.25
C VAL A 227 9.06 -0.57 2.05
N PRO A 228 8.09 -0.82 2.96
CA PRO A 228 7.23 -1.98 2.87
C PRO A 228 6.22 -1.88 1.72
N VAL A 229 5.78 -3.04 1.23
CA VAL A 229 4.87 -3.18 0.09
C VAL A 229 3.60 -3.90 0.50
N LEU A 230 2.44 -3.35 0.15
CA LEU A 230 1.14 -4.02 0.19
C LEU A 230 0.78 -4.46 -1.23
N LEU A 231 0.60 -5.76 -1.44
CA LEU A 231 0.12 -6.27 -2.71
C LEU A 231 -1.41 -6.38 -2.69
N VAL A 232 -2.04 -5.78 -3.68
CA VAL A 232 -3.49 -5.89 -3.93
C VAL A 232 -3.68 -6.61 -5.25
N VAL A 233 -4.41 -7.74 -5.25
CA VAL A 233 -4.72 -8.50 -6.46
C VAL A 233 -6.22 -8.44 -6.70
N GLU A 234 -6.61 -7.77 -7.78
CA GLU A 234 -7.99 -7.54 -8.13
C GLU A 234 -8.10 -7.20 -9.63
N ASP A 235 -8.78 -8.02 -10.38
CA ASP A 235 -8.99 -7.82 -11.82
C ASP A 235 -10.18 -6.92 -12.14
N ASN A 236 -11.12 -6.81 -11.21
CA ASN A 236 -12.35 -6.05 -11.42
C ASN A 236 -12.16 -4.57 -11.11
N ILE A 237 -12.26 -3.75 -12.16
CA ILE A 237 -12.10 -2.29 -12.14
C ILE A 237 -12.95 -1.62 -11.06
N ARG A 238 -14.20 -2.07 -10.88
CA ARG A 238 -15.12 -1.50 -9.90
C ARG A 238 -14.60 -1.68 -8.47
N TYR A 239 -14.04 -2.84 -8.16
CA TYR A 239 -13.58 -3.12 -6.79
C TYR A 239 -12.26 -2.41 -6.48
N TYR A 240 -11.25 -2.50 -7.34
CA TYR A 240 -10.01 -1.79 -7.03
C TYR A 240 -10.16 -0.26 -7.07
N SER A 241 -11.06 0.28 -7.90
CA SER A 241 -11.39 1.71 -7.88
C SER A 241 -12.06 2.14 -6.57
N SER A 242 -12.76 1.23 -5.88
CA SER A 242 -13.32 1.48 -4.54
C SER A 242 -12.29 1.27 -3.42
N PHE A 243 -11.42 0.27 -3.55
CA PHE A 243 -10.49 -0.14 -2.50
C PHE A 243 -9.32 0.81 -2.37
N LEU A 244 -8.69 1.19 -3.49
CA LEU A 244 -7.49 2.02 -3.45
C LEU A 244 -7.69 3.34 -2.70
N PRO A 245 -8.77 4.12 -2.91
CA PRO A 245 -9.02 5.32 -2.10
C PRO A 245 -9.07 5.05 -0.61
N VAL A 246 -9.70 3.94 -0.19
CA VAL A 246 -9.80 3.56 1.22
C VAL A 246 -8.43 3.16 1.77
N ILE A 247 -7.69 2.30 1.04
CA ILE A 247 -6.39 1.83 1.46
C ILE A 247 -5.42 3.01 1.59
N TYR A 248 -5.35 3.91 0.60
CA TYR A 248 -4.51 5.10 0.67
C TYR A 248 -4.88 6.03 1.81
N THR A 249 -6.18 6.24 2.05
CA THR A 249 -6.65 7.08 3.16
C THR A 249 -6.18 6.52 4.51
N GLU A 250 -6.37 5.23 4.75
CA GLU A 250 -5.97 4.60 6.02
C GLU A 250 -4.44 4.59 6.16
N LEU A 251 -3.72 4.32 5.07
CA LEU A 251 -2.27 4.30 5.05
C LEU A 251 -1.67 5.68 5.36
N ILE A 252 -2.24 6.74 4.79
CA ILE A 252 -1.81 8.13 5.05
C ILE A 252 -2.14 8.53 6.49
N LYS A 253 -3.33 8.20 7.00
CA LYS A 253 -3.71 8.45 8.39
C LYS A 253 -2.75 7.79 9.37
N GLN A 254 -2.39 6.55 9.11
CA GLN A 254 -1.46 5.81 9.94
C GLN A 254 -0.05 6.39 9.92
N SER A 255 0.46 6.71 8.72
CA SER A 255 1.77 7.35 8.59
C SER A 255 1.85 8.64 9.41
N ARG A 256 0.74 9.37 9.54
CA ARG A 256 0.67 10.59 10.37
C ARG A 256 0.79 10.33 11.86
N ARG A 257 0.12 9.31 12.40
CA ARG A 257 0.20 9.00 13.83
C ARG A 257 1.66 8.78 14.24
N VAL A 258 2.36 7.95 13.47
CA VAL A 258 3.79 7.67 13.70
C VAL A 258 4.67 8.91 13.56
N ILE A 259 4.24 9.92 12.80
CA ILE A 259 5.01 11.13 12.49
C ILE A 259 4.77 12.25 13.52
N GLN A 260 3.60 12.29 14.18
CA GLN A 260 3.32 13.28 15.21
C GLN A 260 4.30 13.22 16.38
N GLU A 261 4.92 12.08 16.61
CA GLU A 261 5.95 11.83 17.62
C GLU A 261 7.34 12.40 17.25
N GLY A 262 7.53 12.91 16.03
CA GLY A 262 8.82 13.44 15.58
C GLY A 262 9.09 14.88 16.06
N ILE A 263 10.32 15.13 16.50
CA ILE A 263 10.78 16.40 17.14
C ILE A 263 10.79 17.59 16.16
N ASN A 264 10.82 17.37 14.82
CA ASN A 264 10.96 18.45 13.84
C ASN A 264 10.03 18.27 12.63
N VAL A 265 9.52 19.38 12.08
CA VAL A 265 8.60 19.38 10.92
C VAL A 265 9.25 18.79 9.66
N ALA A 266 10.55 19.06 9.43
CA ALA A 266 11.29 18.49 8.31
C ALA A 266 11.37 16.96 8.42
N HIS A 267 11.68 16.42 9.59
CA HIS A 267 11.69 14.98 9.86
C HIS A 267 10.33 14.30 9.64
N LYS A 268 9.24 15.02 9.99
CA LYS A 268 7.89 14.52 9.77
C LYS A 268 7.60 14.28 8.30
N LEU A 269 8.03 15.20 7.45
CA LEU A 269 7.75 15.13 6.01
C LEU A 269 8.53 14.05 5.29
N VAL A 270 9.80 13.93 5.65
CA VAL A 270 10.68 12.92 5.08
C VAL A 270 10.19 11.52 5.42
N ARG A 271 9.74 11.29 6.66
CA ARG A 271 9.13 10.01 7.06
C ARG A 271 7.82 9.69 6.34
N MET A 272 7.04 10.68 5.91
CA MET A 272 5.84 10.45 5.10
C MET A 272 6.15 9.85 3.72
N GLN A 273 7.33 10.05 3.19
CA GLN A 273 7.77 9.47 1.93
C GLN A 273 8.05 7.97 2.04
N ALA A 274 8.42 7.52 3.26
CA ALA A 274 8.64 6.11 3.58
C ALA A 274 7.34 5.32 3.87
N ARG A 275 6.18 5.87 3.53
CA ARG A 275 4.92 5.12 3.63
C ARG A 275 4.97 3.84 2.81
N PRO A 276 4.27 2.78 3.23
CA PRO A 276 4.14 1.58 2.42
C PRO A 276 3.66 1.88 0.99
N LYS A 277 4.23 1.17 0.01
CA LYS A 277 3.81 1.24 -1.39
C LYS A 277 2.69 0.25 -1.65
N ILE A 278 1.71 0.63 -2.47
CA ILE A 278 0.64 -0.26 -2.90
C ILE A 278 0.93 -0.69 -4.33
N LEU A 279 1.05 -2.01 -4.53
CA LEU A 279 1.13 -2.60 -5.85
C LEU A 279 -0.20 -3.27 -6.18
N LEU A 280 -0.73 -2.99 -7.36
CA LEU A 280 -1.97 -3.55 -7.87
C LEU A 280 -1.68 -4.48 -9.05
N SER A 281 -2.08 -5.74 -8.92
CA SER A 281 -2.05 -6.72 -10.01
C SER A 281 -3.47 -7.14 -10.40
N SER A 282 -3.64 -7.58 -11.63
CA SER A 282 -4.92 -8.06 -12.17
C SER A 282 -4.88 -9.50 -12.68
N ASN A 283 -3.73 -10.16 -12.61
CA ASN A 283 -3.56 -11.56 -13.01
C ASN A 283 -2.53 -12.26 -12.13
N PHE A 284 -2.48 -13.59 -12.22
CA PHE A 284 -1.64 -14.43 -11.37
C PHE A 284 -0.14 -14.23 -11.67
N GLU A 285 0.21 -14.14 -12.93
CA GLU A 285 1.61 -14.04 -13.38
C GLU A 285 2.25 -12.77 -12.83
N GLU A 286 1.60 -11.62 -13.03
CA GLU A 286 2.05 -10.33 -12.49
C GLU A 286 2.12 -10.37 -10.95
N ALA A 287 1.10 -10.95 -10.30
CA ALA A 287 1.09 -11.07 -8.84
C ALA A 287 2.24 -11.94 -8.32
N ALA A 288 2.50 -13.07 -8.97
CA ALA A 288 3.58 -13.98 -8.60
C ALA A 288 4.96 -13.34 -8.80
N GLU A 289 5.17 -12.63 -9.90
CA GLU A 289 6.41 -11.87 -10.14
C GLU A 289 6.62 -10.82 -9.05
N LEU A 290 5.60 -10.04 -8.70
CA LEU A 290 5.66 -9.03 -7.63
C LEU A 290 5.96 -9.67 -6.27
N VAL A 291 5.38 -10.83 -5.96
CA VAL A 291 5.67 -11.57 -4.73
C VAL A 291 7.14 -11.99 -4.68
N GLN A 292 7.68 -12.52 -5.77
CA GLN A 292 9.08 -12.94 -5.82
C GLN A 292 10.03 -11.76 -5.74
N GLN A 293 9.74 -10.69 -6.50
CA GLN A 293 10.59 -9.50 -6.57
C GLN A 293 10.66 -8.75 -5.24
N TYR A 294 9.54 -8.64 -4.52
CA TYR A 294 9.42 -7.84 -3.30
C TYR A 294 9.23 -8.67 -2.04
N ARG A 295 9.55 -9.97 -2.05
CA ARG A 295 9.32 -10.91 -0.94
C ARG A 295 9.81 -10.41 0.44
N GLU A 296 10.92 -9.67 0.47
CA GLU A 296 11.52 -9.15 1.70
C GLU A 296 10.81 -7.89 2.22
N TYR A 297 10.03 -7.25 1.36
CA TYR A 297 9.36 -5.97 1.62
C TYR A 297 7.84 -6.11 1.73
N ILE A 298 7.27 -7.23 1.26
CA ILE A 298 5.81 -7.47 1.38
C ILE A 298 5.45 -7.64 2.85
N PHE A 299 4.54 -6.80 3.32
CA PHE A 299 4.02 -6.88 4.68
C PHE A 299 2.55 -7.30 4.73
N GLY A 300 1.88 -7.44 3.60
CA GLY A 300 0.50 -7.89 3.50
C GLY A 300 0.06 -8.11 2.07
N VAL A 301 -0.93 -8.99 1.90
CA VAL A 301 -1.56 -9.28 0.61
C VAL A 301 -3.07 -9.25 0.77
N VAL A 302 -3.75 -8.50 -0.12
CA VAL A 302 -5.21 -8.53 -0.29
C VAL A 302 -5.48 -9.07 -1.68
N SER A 303 -6.03 -10.27 -1.79
CA SER A 303 -6.23 -10.94 -3.09
C SER A 303 -7.67 -11.33 -3.30
N ASP A 304 -8.17 -11.12 -4.52
CA ASP A 304 -9.35 -11.85 -4.98
C ASP A 304 -9.07 -13.36 -4.90
N VAL A 305 -10.14 -14.15 -4.79
CA VAL A 305 -10.06 -15.61 -4.90
C VAL A 305 -10.06 -16.04 -6.36
N GLU A 306 -10.84 -15.34 -7.20
CA GLU A 306 -11.08 -15.70 -8.59
C GLU A 306 -10.59 -14.59 -9.51
N PHE A 307 -9.46 -14.78 -10.17
CA PHE A 307 -8.89 -13.84 -11.14
C PHE A 307 -8.11 -14.59 -12.24
N PRO A 308 -7.71 -13.93 -13.33
CA PRO A 308 -7.03 -14.57 -14.45
C PRO A 308 -5.72 -15.25 -14.05
N TRP A 309 -5.60 -16.52 -14.47
CA TRP A 309 -4.39 -17.34 -14.43
C TRP A 309 -4.25 -18.02 -15.78
N GLU A 310 -3.10 -17.86 -16.44
CA GLU A 310 -2.86 -18.31 -17.82
C GLU A 310 -3.95 -17.81 -18.81
N GLY A 311 -4.35 -16.54 -18.61
CA GLY A 311 -5.38 -15.88 -19.43
C GLY A 311 -6.82 -16.36 -19.21
N LYS A 312 -7.08 -17.23 -18.23
CA LYS A 312 -8.42 -17.74 -17.90
C LYS A 312 -8.78 -17.44 -16.46
N LEU A 313 -10.05 -17.11 -16.22
CA LEU A 313 -10.54 -16.93 -14.85
C LEU A 313 -10.42 -18.27 -14.10
N SER A 314 -9.67 -18.26 -12.98
CA SER A 314 -9.44 -19.44 -12.15
C SER A 314 -9.96 -19.26 -10.74
N PRO A 315 -10.78 -20.17 -10.20
CA PRO A 315 -11.25 -20.12 -8.81
C PRO A 315 -10.18 -20.52 -7.79
N GLU A 316 -9.02 -21.01 -8.26
CA GLU A 316 -7.91 -21.46 -7.43
C GLU A 316 -6.80 -20.41 -7.33
N ALA A 317 -6.81 -19.40 -8.21
CA ALA A 317 -5.73 -18.43 -8.33
C ALA A 317 -5.37 -17.75 -6.99
N GLY A 318 -6.38 -17.28 -6.25
CA GLY A 318 -6.16 -16.63 -4.96
C GLY A 318 -5.62 -17.56 -3.88
N PHE A 319 -6.06 -18.80 -3.85
CA PHE A 319 -5.54 -19.81 -2.91
C PHE A 319 -4.10 -20.21 -3.24
N GLU A 320 -3.78 -20.35 -4.52
CA GLU A 320 -2.43 -20.68 -4.96
C GLU A 320 -1.46 -19.56 -4.66
N LEU A 321 -1.85 -18.31 -4.97
CA LEU A 321 -1.07 -17.13 -4.61
C LEU A 321 -0.85 -17.03 -3.09
N ALA A 322 -1.90 -17.26 -2.30
CA ALA A 322 -1.82 -17.25 -0.83
C ALA A 322 -0.87 -18.33 -0.30
N ARG A 323 -0.88 -19.52 -0.92
CA ARG A 323 0.05 -20.62 -0.59
C ARG A 323 1.49 -20.25 -0.94
N MET A 324 1.71 -19.66 -2.12
CA MET A 324 3.02 -19.16 -2.56
C MET A 324 3.56 -18.11 -1.59
N VAL A 325 2.75 -17.10 -1.24
CA VAL A 325 3.14 -16.07 -0.27
C VAL A 325 3.54 -16.70 1.06
N ARG A 326 2.72 -17.62 1.59
CA ARG A 326 3.00 -18.29 2.86
C ARG A 326 4.27 -19.14 2.82
N SER A 327 4.58 -19.76 1.68
CA SER A 327 5.81 -20.57 1.53
C SER A 327 7.07 -19.71 1.55
N LEU A 328 7.00 -18.50 1.00
CA LEU A 328 8.11 -17.56 0.93
C LEU A 328 8.23 -16.68 2.17
N THR A 329 7.09 -16.28 2.72
CA THR A 329 6.97 -15.32 3.84
C THR A 329 5.85 -15.77 4.79
N PRO A 330 6.11 -16.75 5.69
CA PRO A 330 5.07 -17.38 6.53
C PRO A 330 4.28 -16.41 7.42
N ASP A 331 4.90 -15.31 7.81
CA ASP A 331 4.34 -14.34 8.76
C ASP A 331 3.51 -13.23 8.07
N VAL A 332 3.52 -13.18 6.73
CA VAL A 332 2.77 -12.15 6.00
C VAL A 332 1.28 -12.48 6.00
N PRO A 333 0.42 -11.59 6.51
CA PRO A 333 -1.01 -11.80 6.51
C PRO A 333 -1.56 -11.73 5.08
N VAL A 334 -2.41 -12.71 4.75
CA VAL A 334 -3.14 -12.78 3.49
C VAL A 334 -4.62 -12.68 3.75
N VAL A 335 -5.27 -11.76 3.05
CA VAL A 335 -6.72 -11.56 3.03
C VAL A 335 -7.26 -12.02 1.69
N LEU A 336 -8.11 -13.02 1.71
CA LEU A 336 -8.84 -13.48 0.54
C LEU A 336 -10.19 -12.79 0.46
N GLN A 337 -10.51 -12.22 -0.70
CA GLN A 337 -11.77 -11.53 -0.94
C GLN A 337 -12.53 -12.17 -2.09
N THR A 338 -13.86 -12.31 -1.95
CA THR A 338 -14.71 -12.81 -3.03
C THR A 338 -16.18 -12.49 -2.77
N SER A 339 -17.00 -12.53 -3.81
CA SER A 339 -18.46 -12.48 -3.68
C SER A 339 -19.07 -13.82 -3.28
N ARG A 340 -18.33 -14.93 -3.43
CA ARG A 340 -18.77 -16.32 -3.19
C ARG A 340 -18.44 -16.75 -1.77
N THR A 341 -19.45 -16.84 -0.93
CA THR A 341 -19.28 -17.17 0.51
C THR A 341 -18.89 -18.62 0.78
N GLU A 342 -19.03 -19.50 -0.21
CA GLU A 342 -18.64 -20.92 -0.15
C GLU A 342 -17.13 -21.13 0.07
N PHE A 343 -16.29 -20.16 -0.30
CA PHE A 343 -14.85 -20.21 -0.07
C PHE A 343 -14.42 -19.84 1.36
N ARG A 344 -15.34 -19.26 2.14
CA ARG A 344 -15.03 -18.81 3.51
C ARG A 344 -14.53 -19.92 4.44
N PRO A 345 -15.19 -21.11 4.51
CA PRO A 345 -14.72 -22.18 5.39
C PRO A 345 -13.31 -22.66 5.01
N ARG A 346 -13.01 -22.76 3.71
CA ARG A 346 -11.71 -23.14 3.19
C ARG A 346 -10.64 -22.11 3.54
N ALA A 347 -10.92 -20.84 3.36
CA ALA A 347 -9.99 -19.75 3.71
C ALA A 347 -9.67 -19.77 5.21
N GLN A 348 -10.68 -19.89 6.07
CA GLN A 348 -10.52 -19.95 7.51
C GLN A 348 -9.75 -21.19 7.97
N ALA A 349 -10.05 -22.38 7.40
CA ALA A 349 -9.34 -23.61 7.71
C ALA A 349 -7.84 -23.54 7.35
N GLN A 350 -7.49 -22.74 6.35
CA GLN A 350 -6.12 -22.47 5.95
C GLN A 350 -5.50 -21.26 6.68
N GLY A 351 -6.21 -20.64 7.64
CA GLY A 351 -5.71 -19.51 8.42
C GLY A 351 -5.62 -18.20 7.65
N TYR A 352 -6.38 -18.05 6.54
CA TYR A 352 -6.48 -16.79 5.81
C TYR A 352 -7.65 -15.96 6.30
N SER A 353 -7.48 -14.66 6.33
CA SER A 353 -8.58 -13.73 6.56
C SER A 353 -9.50 -13.66 5.34
N PHE A 354 -10.79 -13.46 5.58
CA PHE A 354 -11.79 -13.49 4.53
C PHE A 354 -12.63 -12.21 4.49
N LEU A 355 -12.76 -11.61 3.31
CA LEU A 355 -13.53 -10.41 3.05
C LEU A 355 -14.61 -10.69 1.99
N ARG A 356 -15.86 -10.37 2.30
CA ARG A 356 -16.98 -10.58 1.37
C ARG A 356 -17.21 -9.34 0.51
N LYS A 357 -16.96 -9.42 -0.82
CA LYS A 357 -17.10 -8.31 -1.78
C LYS A 357 -18.51 -7.69 -1.85
N ARG A 358 -19.57 -8.50 -1.70
CA ARG A 358 -20.96 -8.02 -1.76
C ARG A 358 -21.53 -7.65 -0.37
N SER A 359 -20.68 -7.46 0.62
CA SER A 359 -21.13 -6.99 1.93
C SER A 359 -21.44 -5.49 1.86
N PRO A 360 -22.54 -5.02 2.46
CA PRO A 360 -22.79 -3.58 2.61
C PRO A 360 -21.73 -2.90 3.51
N THR A 361 -21.00 -3.69 4.29
CA THR A 361 -19.92 -3.22 5.18
C THR A 361 -18.52 -3.42 4.58
N LEU A 362 -18.40 -3.77 3.28
CA LEU A 362 -17.14 -4.14 2.63
C LEU A 362 -15.99 -3.18 2.94
N LEU A 363 -16.18 -1.88 2.71
CA LEU A 363 -15.13 -0.90 2.92
C LEU A 363 -14.81 -0.67 4.41
N LYS A 364 -15.82 -0.83 5.29
CA LYS A 364 -15.61 -0.81 6.75
C LYS A 364 -14.82 -2.03 7.22
N ASP A 365 -15.15 -3.21 6.68
CA ASP A 365 -14.45 -4.46 7.01
C ASP A 365 -13.02 -4.45 6.47
N LEU A 366 -12.81 -3.93 5.24
CA LEU A 366 -11.48 -3.72 4.68
C LEU A 366 -10.64 -2.79 5.58
N ARG A 367 -11.21 -1.65 6.00
CA ARG A 367 -10.54 -0.72 6.92
C ARG A 367 -10.13 -1.42 8.21
N ARG A 368 -11.05 -2.17 8.83
CA ARG A 368 -10.76 -2.93 10.05
C ARG A 368 -9.63 -3.94 9.84
N ILE A 369 -9.61 -4.66 8.72
CA ILE A 369 -8.54 -5.61 8.41
C ILE A 369 -7.19 -4.88 8.26
N LEU A 370 -7.18 -3.74 7.57
CA LEU A 370 -5.96 -2.93 7.41
C LEU A 370 -5.42 -2.46 8.77
N THR A 371 -6.30 -2.02 9.68
CA THR A 371 -5.89 -1.56 11.00
C THR A 371 -5.47 -2.71 11.92
N ASP A 372 -6.26 -3.79 11.97
CA ASP A 372 -6.10 -4.84 12.97
C ASP A 372 -5.09 -5.93 12.55
N GLN A 373 -5.00 -6.22 11.26
CA GLN A 373 -4.18 -7.34 10.78
C GLN A 373 -2.88 -6.89 10.11
N PHE A 374 -2.92 -5.80 9.33
CA PHE A 374 -1.73 -5.28 8.70
C PHE A 374 -0.95 -4.29 9.57
N GLY A 375 -1.49 -3.96 10.75
CA GLY A 375 -0.82 -3.07 11.69
C GLY A 375 -0.83 -1.61 11.25
N PHE A 376 -1.81 -1.21 10.44
CA PHE A 376 -2.08 0.19 10.16
C PHE A 376 -2.85 0.84 11.31
N GLY A 377 -2.48 0.66 12.52
CA GLY A 377 -3.15 1.16 13.68
C GLY A 377 -2.24 1.05 14.86
N ASP A 378 -2.62 0.19 15.74
CA ASP A 378 -2.03 0.03 17.03
C ASP A 378 -1.05 -1.17 17.03
N PHE A 379 -0.10 -1.17 17.95
CA PHE A 379 0.65 -2.36 18.29
C PHE A 379 -0.28 -3.30 19.06
N VAL A 380 -0.62 -4.45 18.47
CA VAL A 380 -1.54 -5.41 19.08
C VAL A 380 -0.77 -6.64 19.55
N PHE A 381 -0.85 -6.93 20.83
CA PHE A 381 -0.26 -8.13 21.45
C PHE A 381 -1.34 -9.17 21.59
N ARG A 382 -1.05 -10.41 21.16
CA ARG A 382 -2.00 -11.51 21.19
C ARG A 382 -1.40 -12.76 21.81
N MET A 383 -2.23 -13.52 22.49
CA MET A 383 -1.91 -14.87 22.94
C MET A 383 -1.90 -15.85 21.76
N PRO A 384 -1.28 -17.06 21.90
CA PRO A 384 -1.31 -18.09 20.87
C PRO A 384 -2.72 -18.53 20.45
N ASP A 385 -3.70 -18.39 21.33
CA ASP A 385 -5.13 -18.64 21.08
C ASP A 385 -5.83 -17.48 20.33
N GLN A 386 -5.06 -16.48 19.90
CA GLN A 386 -5.51 -15.25 19.23
C GLN A 386 -6.26 -14.25 20.10
N GLY A 387 -6.36 -14.44 21.40
CA GLY A 387 -6.86 -13.46 22.36
C GLY A 387 -5.97 -12.21 22.39
N GLU A 388 -6.56 -11.01 22.31
CA GLU A 388 -5.83 -9.75 22.46
C GLU A 388 -5.51 -9.53 23.94
N VAL A 389 -4.22 -9.36 24.27
CA VAL A 389 -3.73 -9.15 25.64
C VAL A 389 -3.37 -7.72 25.92
N GLY A 390 -3.07 -6.95 24.88
CA GLY A 390 -2.70 -5.57 25.01
C GLY A 390 -2.65 -4.88 23.66
N ARG A 391 -2.75 -3.55 23.71
CA ARG A 391 -2.72 -2.68 22.52
C ARG A 391 -2.07 -1.36 22.89
N ALA A 392 -1.08 -0.94 22.11
CA ALA A 392 -0.49 0.38 22.19
C ALA A 392 -0.77 1.15 20.90
N LYS A 393 -1.19 2.40 21.00
CA LYS A 393 -1.56 3.24 19.84
C LYS A 393 -0.35 3.91 19.20
N ASP A 394 0.70 4.10 19.98
CA ASP A 394 1.92 4.78 19.59
C ASP A 394 3.13 4.19 20.32
N LEU A 395 4.32 4.70 20.03
CA LEU A 395 5.56 4.22 20.65
C LEU A 395 5.63 4.56 22.14
N THR A 396 5.06 5.67 22.56
CA THR A 396 5.06 6.09 23.97
C THR A 396 4.23 5.12 24.80
N GLU A 397 3.02 4.82 24.36
CA GLU A 397 2.13 3.84 25.01
C GLU A 397 2.76 2.43 24.99
N LEU A 398 3.47 2.07 23.90
CA LEU A 398 4.22 0.83 23.83
C LEU A 398 5.34 0.78 24.87
N GLU A 399 6.11 1.85 25.00
CA GLU A 399 7.18 1.93 26.00
C GLU A 399 6.63 1.86 27.43
N GLU A 400 5.53 2.56 27.71
CA GLU A 400 4.84 2.48 28.99
C GLU A 400 4.35 1.06 29.31
N MET A 401 3.72 0.39 28.33
CA MET A 401 3.29 -0.99 28.49
C MET A 401 4.45 -1.94 28.75
N LEU A 402 5.57 -1.79 28.05
CA LEU A 402 6.76 -2.60 28.26
C LEU A 402 7.42 -2.35 29.63
N GLN A 403 7.28 -1.14 30.18
CA GLN A 403 7.77 -0.82 31.53
C GLN A 403 6.86 -1.39 32.64
N THR A 404 5.57 -1.48 32.39
CA THR A 404 4.57 -1.98 33.36
C THR A 404 4.47 -3.50 33.44
N VAL A 405 5.20 -4.25 32.60
CA VAL A 405 5.24 -5.72 32.67
C VAL A 405 5.68 -6.15 34.09
N PRO A 406 4.88 -6.96 34.81
CA PRO A 406 5.18 -7.39 36.17
C PRO A 406 6.56 -8.03 36.28
N ALA A 407 7.23 -7.80 37.40
CA ALA A 407 8.61 -8.28 37.62
C ALA A 407 8.76 -9.82 37.49
N GLY A 408 7.68 -10.59 37.64
CA GLY A 408 7.64 -12.03 37.41
C GLY A 408 7.61 -12.45 35.93
N MET A 409 7.39 -11.50 34.99
CA MET A 409 7.45 -11.73 33.55
C MET A 409 8.73 -11.16 32.93
N LYS A 410 9.64 -10.63 33.76
CA LYS A 410 10.93 -10.04 33.34
C LYS A 410 12.07 -11.05 33.50
N ALA A 411 11.85 -12.31 33.18
CA ALA A 411 12.91 -13.33 33.26
C ALA A 411 13.58 -13.54 31.90
#